data_18c770083aa00005658dbba4c0f5d2e9
#
_entry.id   18c770083aa00005658dbba4c0f5d2e9
#
_cell.length_a   1.000
_cell.length_b   1.000
_cell.length_c   1.000
_cell.angle_alpha   90.00
_cell.angle_beta   90.00
_cell.angle_gamma   90.00
#
_symmetry.space_group_name_H-M   'P 1'
#
loop_
_entity.id
_entity.type
_entity.pdbx_description
1 polymer ?
#
loop_
_entity_poly.entity_id
_entity_poly.type
_entity_poly.pdbx_seq_one_letter_code
_entity_poly.pdbx_strand_id
1 'polypeptide(L)'
;LHCNSMIRLFKEFINENPEIWTPEFKKELYQACRTIIEHEDAFIDLAFQMGPMEGLTGQEVKDYIRFIANRRLVQLGLEAIYDIDKNPLTWLDDMLNGVEHMNFFEGRATEYSKASTQGTWVEAFS
;
A
#
# COMPACT_ATOMS: atom_id res chain seq x y z
N LEU A 1 6.39 -3.70 3.48
CA LEU A 1 6.94 -3.68 4.84
C LEU A 1 6.27 -2.65 5.74
N HIS A 2 6.27 -1.38 5.34
CA HIS A 2 5.62 -0.33 6.13
C HIS A 2 4.11 -0.57 6.29
N CYS A 3 3.45 -1.01 5.23
CA CYS A 3 2.03 -1.31 5.25
C CYS A 3 1.69 -2.39 6.27
N ASN A 4 2.45 -3.48 6.30
CA ASN A 4 2.22 -4.58 7.22
C ASN A 4 2.45 -4.17 8.66
N SER A 5 3.48 -3.36 8.92
CA SER A 5 3.76 -2.83 10.25
C SER A 5 2.66 -1.91 10.74
N MET A 6 2.18 -1.03 9.87
CA MET A 6 1.08 -0.10 10.19
C MET A 6 -0.23 -0.84 10.46
N ILE A 7 -0.51 -1.88 9.68
CA ILE A 7 -1.72 -2.71 9.88
C ILE A 7 -1.66 -3.44 11.22
N ARG A 8 -0.49 -3.98 11.57
CA ARG A 8 -0.29 -4.65 12.85
C ARG A 8 -0.51 -3.67 14.02
N LEU A 9 0.08 -2.49 13.92
CA LEU A 9 -0.06 -1.44 14.94
C LEU A 9 -1.52 -1.02 15.08
N PHE A 10 -2.22 -0.85 13.96
CA PHE A 10 -3.64 -0.52 13.96
C PHE A 10 -4.47 -1.60 14.65
N LYS A 11 -4.21 -2.87 14.37
CA LYS A 11 -4.93 -3.99 14.99
C LYS A 11 -4.69 -4.03 16.50
N GLU A 12 -3.46 -3.81 16.93
CA GLU A 12 -3.12 -3.75 18.36
C GLU A 12 -3.85 -2.59 19.02
N PHE A 13 -3.89 -1.44 18.38
CA PHE A 13 -4.58 -0.26 18.88
C PHE A 13 -6.07 -0.53 19.06
N ILE A 14 -6.71 -1.17 18.08
CA ILE A 14 -8.13 -1.54 18.17
C ILE A 14 -8.38 -2.58 19.26
N ASN A 15 -7.48 -3.55 19.42
CA ASN A 15 -7.59 -4.53 20.50
C ASN A 15 -7.53 -3.89 21.89
N GLU A 16 -6.68 -2.87 22.05
CA GLU A 16 -6.57 -2.13 23.31
C GLU A 16 -7.73 -1.16 23.52
N ASN A 17 -8.35 -0.71 22.44
CA ASN A 17 -9.43 0.29 22.48
C ASN A 17 -10.63 -0.19 21.66
N PRO A 18 -11.27 -1.30 22.04
CA PRO A 18 -12.36 -1.88 21.24
C PRO A 18 -13.57 -0.95 21.10
N GLU A 19 -13.73 0.02 21.99
CA GLU A 19 -14.80 1.01 21.94
C GLU A 19 -14.74 1.92 20.73
N ILE A 20 -13.58 2.02 20.08
CA ILE A 20 -13.40 2.82 18.85
C ILE A 20 -13.95 2.08 17.63
N TRP A 21 -13.98 0.75 17.67
CA TRP A 21 -14.39 -0.08 16.53
C TRP A 21 -15.91 -0.12 16.38
N THR A 22 -16.50 1.04 16.04
CA THR A 22 -17.94 1.22 15.88
C THR A 22 -18.34 1.15 14.41
N PRO A 23 -19.63 0.90 14.10
CA PRO A 23 -20.10 0.95 12.72
C PRO A 23 -19.84 2.30 12.03
N GLU A 24 -19.92 3.39 12.77
CA GLU A 24 -19.65 4.74 12.25
C GLU A 24 -18.18 4.88 11.85
N PHE A 25 -17.27 4.41 12.68
CA PHE A 25 -15.84 4.44 12.39
C PHE A 25 -15.49 3.59 11.16
N LYS A 26 -16.08 2.40 11.07
CA LYS A 26 -15.90 1.53 9.90
C LYS A 26 -16.39 2.21 8.63
N LYS A 27 -17.53 2.89 8.69
CA LYS A 27 -18.09 3.64 7.56
C LYS A 27 -17.13 4.74 7.10
N GLU A 28 -16.51 5.44 8.04
CA GLU A 28 -15.52 6.47 7.73
C GLU A 28 -14.29 5.88 7.05
N LEU A 29 -13.84 4.71 7.47
CA LEU A 29 -12.72 4.01 6.84
C LEU A 29 -13.05 3.61 5.41
N TYR A 30 -14.25 3.08 5.16
CA TYR A 30 -14.69 2.76 3.80
C TYR A 30 -14.76 4.00 2.93
N GLN A 31 -15.28 5.11 3.48
CA GLN A 31 -15.37 6.36 2.75
C GLN A 31 -13.99 6.91 2.40
N ALA A 32 -13.05 6.85 3.34
CA ALA A 32 -11.67 7.26 3.10
C ALA A 32 -11.03 6.42 1.99
N CYS A 33 -11.26 5.12 2.00
CA CYS A 33 -10.78 4.22 0.95
C CYS A 33 -11.33 4.62 -0.42
N ARG A 34 -12.63 4.87 -0.52
CA ARG A 34 -13.26 5.29 -1.78
C ARG A 34 -12.67 6.61 -2.29
N THR A 35 -12.44 7.56 -1.40
CA THR A 35 -11.86 8.85 -1.75
C THR A 35 -10.44 8.68 -2.30
N ILE A 36 -9.63 7.84 -1.68
CA ILE A 36 -8.27 7.54 -2.15
C ILE A 36 -8.33 6.90 -3.53
N ILE A 37 -9.22 5.94 -3.75
CA ILE A 37 -9.37 5.26 -5.03
C ILE A 37 -9.80 6.24 -6.13
N GLU A 38 -10.70 7.18 -5.84
CA GLU A 38 -11.09 8.21 -6.80
C GLU A 38 -9.91 9.08 -7.21
N HIS A 39 -9.06 9.47 -6.25
CA HIS A 39 -7.85 10.24 -6.54
C HIS A 39 -6.85 9.43 -7.35
N GLU A 40 -6.69 8.15 -7.04
CA GLU A 40 -5.81 7.27 -7.81
C GLU A 40 -6.32 7.09 -9.25
N ASP A 41 -7.63 6.94 -9.44
CA ASP A 41 -8.23 6.86 -10.77
C ASP A 41 -7.92 8.10 -11.60
N ALA A 42 -8.06 9.28 -10.99
CA ALA A 42 -7.76 10.55 -11.66
C ALA A 42 -6.28 10.64 -12.04
N PHE A 43 -5.39 10.20 -11.17
CA PHE A 43 -3.96 10.17 -11.43
C PHE A 43 -3.62 9.20 -12.57
N ILE A 44 -4.24 8.02 -12.57
CA ILE A 44 -4.04 7.02 -13.62
C ILE A 44 -4.49 7.57 -14.97
N ASP A 45 -5.67 8.20 -15.03
CA ASP A 45 -6.18 8.82 -16.25
C ASP A 45 -5.22 9.88 -16.78
N LEU A 46 -4.68 10.72 -15.89
CA LEU A 46 -3.71 11.75 -16.24
C LEU A 46 -2.42 11.14 -16.79
N ALA A 47 -1.91 10.10 -16.12
CA ALA A 47 -0.68 9.42 -16.54
C ALA A 47 -0.82 8.81 -17.93
N PHE A 48 -1.96 8.18 -18.25
CA PHE A 48 -2.20 7.58 -19.55
C PHE A 48 -2.52 8.60 -20.63
N GLN A 49 -2.97 9.80 -20.27
CA GLN A 49 -3.09 10.90 -21.23
C GLN A 49 -1.73 11.42 -21.69
N MET A 50 -0.72 11.35 -20.85
CA MET A 50 0.63 11.79 -21.17
C MET A 50 1.39 10.84 -22.10
N GLY A 51 0.93 9.58 -22.19
CA GLY A 51 1.49 8.60 -23.11
C GLY A 51 1.04 7.19 -22.78
N PRO A 52 0.69 6.39 -23.79
CA PRO A 52 0.31 5.00 -23.56
C PRO A 52 1.53 4.15 -23.19
N MET A 53 1.30 3.14 -22.34
CA MET A 53 2.31 2.15 -22.01
C MET A 53 1.98 0.84 -22.71
N GLU A 54 2.97 0.23 -23.36
CA GLU A 54 2.77 -1.04 -24.04
C GLU A 54 2.47 -2.16 -23.03
N GLY A 55 1.45 -2.97 -23.33
CA GLY A 55 1.08 -4.11 -22.52
C GLY A 55 0.37 -3.76 -21.22
N LEU A 56 -0.02 -2.49 -21.05
CA LEU A 56 -0.69 -2.05 -19.82
C LEU A 56 -1.77 -1.03 -20.18
N THR A 57 -2.99 -1.27 -19.71
CA THR A 57 -4.11 -0.33 -19.88
C THR A 57 -4.42 0.38 -18.57
N GLY A 58 -5.01 1.57 -18.67
CA GLY A 58 -5.43 2.32 -17.50
C GLY A 58 -6.46 1.55 -16.67
N GLN A 59 -7.37 0.82 -17.34
CA GLN A 59 -8.37 0.01 -16.64
C GLN A 59 -7.74 -1.14 -15.84
N GLU A 60 -6.72 -1.78 -16.38
CA GLU A 60 -6.01 -2.84 -15.65
C GLU A 60 -5.34 -2.31 -14.39
N VAL A 61 -4.74 -1.12 -14.45
CA VAL A 61 -4.14 -0.48 -13.27
C VAL A 61 -5.20 -0.12 -12.25
N LYS A 62 -6.35 0.43 -12.70
CA LYS A 62 -7.46 0.76 -11.80
C LYS A 62 -7.99 -0.49 -11.10
N ASP A 63 -8.16 -1.58 -11.82
CA ASP A 63 -8.62 -2.85 -11.26
C ASP A 63 -7.61 -3.42 -10.27
N TYR A 64 -6.31 -3.30 -10.57
CA TYR A 64 -5.24 -3.70 -9.66
C TYR A 64 -5.30 -2.90 -8.35
N ILE A 65 -5.48 -1.58 -8.44
CA ILE A 65 -5.60 -0.72 -7.25
C ILE A 65 -6.80 -1.14 -6.40
N ARG A 66 -7.93 -1.47 -7.02
CA ARG A 66 -9.12 -1.96 -6.31
C ARG A 66 -8.88 -3.31 -5.65
N PHE A 67 -8.16 -4.18 -6.33
CA PHE A 67 -7.77 -5.46 -5.75
C PHE A 67 -6.91 -5.28 -4.49
N ILE A 68 -5.92 -4.39 -4.54
CA ILE A 68 -5.07 -4.07 -3.39
C ILE A 68 -5.90 -3.42 -2.27
N ALA A 69 -6.82 -2.52 -2.61
CA ALA A 69 -7.71 -1.89 -1.63
C ALA A 69 -8.54 -2.93 -0.88
N ASN A 70 -9.13 -3.90 -1.59
CA ASN A 70 -9.86 -5.01 -0.97
C ASN A 70 -8.97 -5.80 -0.01
N ARG A 71 -7.76 -6.12 -0.43
CA ARG A 71 -6.78 -6.83 0.39
C ARG A 71 -6.48 -6.07 1.68
N ARG A 72 -6.24 -4.78 1.58
CA ARG A 72 -5.95 -3.95 2.75
C ARG A 72 -7.15 -3.83 3.70
N LEU A 73 -8.35 -3.68 3.15
CA LEU A 73 -9.57 -3.64 3.96
C LEU A 73 -9.74 -4.93 4.77
N VAL A 74 -9.55 -6.07 4.13
CA VAL A 74 -9.64 -7.37 4.82
C VAL A 74 -8.57 -7.48 5.90
N GLN A 75 -7.36 -7.03 5.63
CA GLN A 75 -6.27 -7.02 6.62
C GLN A 75 -6.58 -6.15 7.83
N LEU A 76 -7.34 -5.08 7.65
CA LEU A 76 -7.77 -4.19 8.73
C LEU A 76 -8.97 -4.75 9.52
N GLY A 77 -9.53 -5.87 9.09
CA GLY A 77 -10.72 -6.45 9.72
C GLY A 77 -12.02 -5.97 9.11
N LEU A 78 -11.95 -5.35 7.95
CA LEU A 78 -13.12 -4.88 7.19
C LEU A 78 -13.43 -5.85 6.06
N GLU A 79 -14.48 -5.57 5.31
CA GLU A 79 -14.88 -6.40 4.17
C GLU A 79 -14.45 -5.75 2.86
N ALA A 80 -14.23 -6.58 1.84
CA ALA A 80 -13.96 -6.11 0.49
C ALA A 80 -15.18 -5.38 -0.05
N ILE A 81 -14.97 -4.22 -0.69
CA ILE A 81 -16.07 -3.38 -1.21
C ILE A 81 -16.08 -3.30 -2.74
N TYR A 82 -15.02 -3.76 -3.40
CA TYR A 82 -14.93 -3.75 -4.86
C TYR A 82 -15.11 -5.17 -5.39
N ASP A 83 -15.77 -5.28 -6.54
CA ASP A 83 -16.07 -6.57 -7.17
C ASP A 83 -14.89 -7.02 -8.06
N ILE A 84 -13.76 -7.28 -7.43
CA ILE A 84 -12.55 -7.76 -8.09
C ILE A 84 -12.05 -9.00 -7.32
N ASP A 85 -12.21 -10.17 -7.93
CA ASP A 85 -11.83 -11.43 -7.31
C ASP A 85 -10.40 -11.84 -7.61
N LYS A 86 -9.86 -11.40 -8.74
CA LYS A 86 -8.53 -11.80 -9.20
C LYS A 86 -7.64 -10.62 -9.41
N ASN A 87 -6.35 -10.80 -9.09
CA ASN A 87 -5.34 -9.81 -9.40
C ASN A 87 -5.11 -9.75 -10.91
N PRO A 88 -5.45 -8.65 -11.59
CA PRO A 88 -5.25 -8.53 -13.04
C PRO A 88 -3.80 -8.36 -13.46
N LEU A 89 -2.91 -8.00 -12.53
CA LEU A 89 -1.50 -7.73 -12.79
C LEU A 89 -0.61 -8.51 -11.82
N THR A 90 -0.67 -9.84 -11.88
CA THR A 90 0.11 -10.69 -11.00
C THR A 90 1.61 -10.46 -11.14
N TRP A 91 2.06 -10.20 -12.36
CA TRP A 91 3.47 -9.91 -12.63
C TRP A 91 3.95 -8.63 -11.94
N LEU A 92 3.07 -7.64 -11.83
CA LEU A 92 3.40 -6.38 -11.16
C LEU A 92 3.56 -6.59 -9.65
N ASP A 93 2.68 -7.39 -9.06
CA ASP A 93 2.76 -7.74 -7.64
C ASP A 93 4.09 -8.44 -7.34
N ASP A 94 4.46 -9.41 -8.16
CA ASP A 94 5.72 -10.13 -8.02
C ASP A 94 6.93 -9.20 -8.17
N MET A 95 6.87 -8.29 -9.14
CA MET A 95 7.94 -7.32 -9.37
C MET A 95 8.10 -6.36 -8.18
N LEU A 96 6.99 -5.86 -7.65
CA LEU A 96 7.01 -4.95 -6.49
C LEU A 96 7.55 -5.66 -5.25
N ASN A 97 7.18 -6.90 -5.02
CA ASN A 97 7.71 -7.69 -3.92
C ASN A 97 9.23 -7.89 -4.07
N GLY A 98 9.69 -8.14 -5.29
CA GLY A 98 11.12 -8.25 -5.59
C GLY A 98 11.87 -6.95 -5.28
N VAL A 99 11.31 -5.82 -5.69
CA VAL A 99 11.89 -4.49 -5.43
C VAL A 99 11.93 -4.21 -3.93
N GLU A 100 10.88 -4.52 -3.20
CA GLU A 100 10.86 -4.35 -1.74
C GLU A 100 11.96 -5.15 -1.05
N HIS A 101 12.16 -6.39 -1.47
CA HIS A 101 13.24 -7.23 -0.94
C HIS A 101 14.62 -6.64 -1.24
N MET A 102 14.84 -6.19 -2.47
CA MET A 102 16.10 -5.56 -2.86
C MET A 102 16.36 -4.31 -2.03
N ASN A 103 15.37 -3.45 -1.89
CA ASN A 103 15.49 -2.22 -1.12
C ASN A 103 15.78 -2.51 0.36
N PHE A 104 15.15 -3.54 0.89
CA PHE A 104 15.40 -3.97 2.28
C PHE A 104 16.87 -4.36 2.48
N PHE A 105 17.40 -5.19 1.61
CA PHE A 105 18.80 -5.65 1.72
C PHE A 105 19.78 -4.51 1.47
N GLU A 106 19.52 -3.66 0.48
CA GLU A 106 20.35 -2.48 0.21
C GLU A 106 20.33 -1.50 1.39
N GLY A 107 19.16 -1.26 1.96
CA GLY A 107 19.01 -0.40 3.13
C GLY A 107 19.79 -0.92 4.32
N ARG A 108 19.74 -2.23 4.58
CA ARG A 108 20.49 -2.84 5.66
C ARG A 108 22.01 -2.78 5.45
N ALA A 109 22.44 -3.04 4.23
CA ALA A 109 23.85 -2.95 3.87
C ALA A 109 24.37 -1.53 4.05
N THR A 110 23.58 -0.53 3.64
CA THR A 110 23.92 0.88 3.78
C THR A 110 23.98 1.29 5.24
N GLU A 111 23.01 0.89 6.04
CA GLU A 111 23.00 1.17 7.48
C GLU A 111 24.19 0.54 8.19
N TYR A 112 24.52 -0.68 7.85
CA TYR A 112 25.67 -1.37 8.40
C TYR A 112 26.98 -0.65 8.05
N SER A 113 27.11 -0.22 6.80
CA SER A 113 28.28 0.53 6.34
C SER A 113 28.40 1.87 7.06
N LYS A 114 27.29 2.58 7.23
CA LYS A 114 27.26 3.88 7.95
C LYS A 114 27.62 3.72 9.41
N ALA A 115 27.14 2.68 10.05
CA ALA A 115 27.48 2.38 11.44
C ALA A 115 28.98 2.15 11.61
N SER A 116 29.65 1.56 10.62
CA SER A 116 31.09 1.31 10.65
C SER A 116 31.92 2.55 10.31
N THR A 117 31.30 3.58 9.68
CA THR A 117 31.98 4.79 9.19
C THR A 117 31.65 6.07 9.96
N GLN A 118 31.05 5.96 11.14
CA GLN A 118 30.74 7.08 12.04
C GLN A 118 29.60 8.01 11.59
N GLY A 119 28.67 7.54 10.78
CA GLY A 119 27.46 8.30 10.49
C GLY A 119 26.49 8.27 11.66
N THR A 120 25.72 9.35 11.85
CA THR A 120 24.65 9.38 12.83
C THR A 120 23.33 8.94 12.22
N TRP A 121 22.38 8.52 13.07
CA TRP A 121 21.04 8.18 12.62
C TRP A 121 20.33 9.33 11.91
N VAL A 122 20.60 10.56 12.37
CA VAL A 122 20.03 11.76 11.75
C VAL A 122 20.53 11.92 10.32
N GLU A 123 21.81 11.66 10.08
CA GLU A 123 22.40 11.72 8.74
C GLU A 123 21.86 10.62 7.83
N ALA A 124 21.54 9.47 8.38
CA ALA A 124 20.99 8.36 7.62
C ALA A 124 19.58 8.64 7.08
N PHE A 125 18.83 9.53 7.75
CA PHE A 125 17.45 9.83 7.39
C PHE A 125 17.25 11.24 6.85
N SER A 126 18.27 12.04 6.77
CA SER A 126 18.18 13.41 6.25
C SER A 126 18.35 13.50 4.69
#